data_8c4679e626ca3e45e740d487957a915b
#
_entry.id   8c4679e626ca3e45e740d487957a915b
#
_cell.length_a   1.000
_cell.length_b   1.000
_cell.length_c   1.000
_cell.angle_alpha   90.00
_cell.angle_beta   90.00
_cell.angle_gamma   90.00
#
_symmetry.space_group_name_H-M   'P 1'
#
loop_
_entity.id
_entity.type
_entity.pdbx_description
1 polymer ?
#
loop_
_entity_poly.entity_id
_entity_poly.type
_entity_poly.pdbx_seq_one_letter_code
_entity_poly.pdbx_strand_id
1 'polypeptide(L)'
;MTKVLVLYYSSYGHIETMAEAVAAGARAAGAEVSIRRVPELVPDSVAKASHFKTDQVAPIAEPDELAEYDAIIVGTGTRFGRMSSQMANFWDRTGGLWAKGALVGKIGAAFTSTASQHGGQETTLFSILTNLLHHGLVVSGLPYAFQGQLTLSEVSGGTPYGASTLAGGDGARAVSENELDGARFLGGHVARLAGKLAA
;
A
#
# COMPACT_ATOMS: atom_id res chain seq x y z
N MET A 1 -22.30 0.80 2.56
CA MET A 1 -21.26 -0.11 1.97
C MET A 1 -19.93 0.45 2.37
N THR A 2 -19.02 -0.39 2.88
CA THR A 2 -17.68 0.03 3.31
C THR A 2 -16.87 0.55 2.12
N LYS A 3 -16.28 1.74 2.26
CA LYS A 3 -15.44 2.37 1.23
C LYS A 3 -13.98 2.19 1.57
N VAL A 4 -13.21 1.62 0.66
CA VAL A 4 -11.78 1.36 0.83
C VAL A 4 -10.97 2.10 -0.24
N LEU A 5 -9.99 2.86 0.18
CA LEU A 5 -8.99 3.45 -0.71
C LEU A 5 -7.74 2.58 -0.73
N VAL A 6 -7.27 2.22 -1.92
CA VAL A 6 -5.92 1.71 -2.14
C VAL A 6 -5.09 2.84 -2.76
N LEU A 7 -4.24 3.44 -1.95
CA LEU A 7 -3.39 4.57 -2.32
C LEU A 7 -1.97 4.06 -2.56
N TYR A 8 -1.38 4.33 -3.73
CA TYR A 8 -0.06 3.80 -4.00
C TYR A 8 0.85 4.76 -4.77
N TYR A 9 2.17 4.49 -4.69
CA TYR A 9 3.19 4.97 -5.60
C TYR A 9 4.01 3.81 -6.14
N SER A 10 4.20 3.75 -7.45
CA SER A 10 4.98 2.71 -8.12
C SER A 10 5.89 3.30 -9.18
N SER A 11 7.23 3.07 -9.05
CA SER A 11 8.20 3.48 -10.08
C SER A 11 8.27 2.47 -11.24
N TYR A 12 8.10 1.16 -10.97
CA TYR A 12 8.39 0.09 -11.94
C TYR A 12 7.25 -0.92 -12.11
N GLY A 13 6.08 -0.67 -11.53
CA GLY A 13 4.88 -1.50 -11.73
C GLY A 13 4.60 -2.51 -10.62
N HIS A 14 5.58 -2.96 -9.80
CA HIS A 14 5.35 -3.97 -8.76
C HIS A 14 4.28 -3.54 -7.75
N ILE A 15 4.36 -2.30 -7.26
CA ILE A 15 3.37 -1.77 -6.31
C ILE A 15 2.01 -1.57 -6.97
N GLU A 16 1.96 -1.18 -8.25
CA GLU A 16 0.71 -1.12 -9.02
C GLU A 16 0.05 -2.50 -9.08
N THR A 17 0.82 -3.55 -9.42
CA THR A 17 0.32 -4.94 -9.44
C THR A 17 -0.19 -5.39 -8.07
N MET A 18 0.55 -5.08 -7.00
CA MET A 18 0.11 -5.35 -5.62
C MET A 18 -1.16 -4.58 -5.26
N ALA A 19 -1.29 -3.32 -5.68
CA ALA A 19 -2.46 -2.48 -5.41
C ALA A 19 -3.73 -3.07 -6.04
N GLU A 20 -3.64 -3.59 -7.26
CA GLU A 20 -4.76 -4.29 -7.91
C GLU A 20 -5.17 -5.56 -7.15
N ALA A 21 -4.20 -6.34 -6.65
CA ALA A 21 -4.47 -7.53 -5.85
C ALA A 21 -5.14 -7.16 -4.50
N VAL A 22 -4.64 -6.14 -3.80
CA VAL A 22 -5.26 -5.59 -2.57
C VAL A 22 -6.71 -5.18 -2.85
N ALA A 23 -6.93 -4.42 -3.92
CA ALA A 23 -8.26 -3.97 -4.32
C ALA A 23 -9.20 -5.13 -4.65
N ALA A 24 -8.71 -6.15 -5.36
CA ALA A 24 -9.48 -7.35 -5.67
C ALA A 24 -9.94 -8.08 -4.39
N GLY A 25 -9.04 -8.21 -3.40
CA GLY A 25 -9.38 -8.81 -2.11
C GLY A 25 -10.42 -8.01 -1.33
N ALA A 26 -10.32 -6.68 -1.32
CA ALA A 26 -11.29 -5.82 -0.66
C ALA A 26 -12.67 -5.87 -1.35
N ARG A 27 -12.72 -5.86 -2.69
CA ARG A 27 -13.96 -6.04 -3.47
C ARG A 27 -14.61 -7.41 -3.19
N ALA A 28 -13.82 -8.48 -3.16
CA ALA A 28 -14.31 -9.82 -2.82
C ALA A 28 -14.93 -9.91 -1.41
N ALA A 29 -14.51 -9.03 -0.50
CA ALA A 29 -15.09 -8.88 0.84
C ALA A 29 -16.31 -7.94 0.89
N GLY A 30 -16.81 -7.44 -0.25
CA GLY A 30 -18.02 -6.62 -0.36
C GLY A 30 -17.81 -5.12 -0.20
N ALA A 31 -16.56 -4.63 -0.26
CA ALA A 31 -16.30 -3.20 -0.19
C ALA A 31 -16.41 -2.51 -1.57
N GLU A 32 -16.80 -1.24 -1.56
CA GLU A 32 -16.57 -0.30 -2.66
C GLU A 32 -15.11 0.13 -2.61
N VAL A 33 -14.38 -0.04 -3.72
CA VAL A 33 -12.93 0.18 -3.73
C VAL A 33 -12.51 1.17 -4.79
N SER A 34 -11.83 2.22 -4.37
CA SER A 34 -11.11 3.15 -5.24
C SER A 34 -9.61 2.85 -5.21
N ILE A 35 -8.98 2.86 -6.38
CA ILE A 35 -7.52 2.81 -6.49
C ILE A 35 -7.05 4.21 -6.93
N ARG A 36 -6.08 4.76 -6.22
CA ARG A 36 -5.45 6.05 -6.51
C ARG A 36 -3.94 5.93 -6.43
N ARG A 37 -3.26 6.72 -7.24
CA ARG A 37 -1.81 6.85 -7.15
C ARG A 37 -1.40 8.26 -6.77
N VAL A 38 -0.26 8.40 -6.10
CA VAL A 38 0.35 9.71 -5.89
C VAL A 38 1.18 10.10 -7.13
N PRO A 39 1.32 11.39 -7.41
CA PRO A 39 2.04 11.85 -8.61
C PRO A 39 3.55 11.58 -8.51
N GLU A 40 4.21 11.46 -9.66
CA GLU A 40 5.65 11.52 -9.77
C GLU A 40 6.13 12.97 -9.52
N LEU A 41 7.26 13.11 -8.85
CA LEU A 41 7.84 14.41 -8.49
C LEU A 41 9.09 14.76 -9.30
N VAL A 42 9.70 13.77 -9.95
CA VAL A 42 10.87 14.07 -10.81
C VAL A 42 10.42 14.54 -12.19
N PRO A 43 11.24 15.35 -12.89
CA PRO A 43 10.95 15.75 -14.26
C PRO A 43 10.80 14.53 -15.20
N ASP A 44 9.95 14.66 -16.22
CA ASP A 44 9.69 13.59 -17.20
C ASP A 44 10.97 13.04 -17.85
N SER A 45 11.96 13.90 -18.08
CA SER A 45 13.26 13.48 -18.65
C SER A 45 14.01 12.54 -17.70
N VAL A 46 13.90 12.76 -16.39
CA VAL A 46 14.52 11.92 -15.36
C VAL A 46 13.74 10.60 -15.22
N ALA A 47 12.42 10.67 -15.19
CA ALA A 47 11.58 9.50 -15.11
C ALA A 47 11.83 8.55 -16.30
N LYS A 48 11.91 9.10 -17.52
CA LYS A 48 12.24 8.35 -18.74
C LYS A 48 13.65 7.74 -18.70
N ALA A 49 14.66 8.51 -18.31
CA ALA A 49 16.03 8.02 -18.20
C ALA A 49 16.19 6.93 -17.14
N SER A 50 15.36 6.95 -16.10
CA SER A 50 15.31 5.94 -15.04
C SER A 50 14.33 4.80 -15.32
N HIS A 51 13.74 4.74 -16.50
CA HIS A 51 12.77 3.72 -16.92
C HIS A 51 11.55 3.60 -16.00
N PHE A 52 11.08 4.72 -15.42
CA PHE A 52 9.88 4.71 -14.60
C PHE A 52 8.64 4.42 -15.45
N LYS A 53 7.75 3.58 -14.92
CA LYS A 53 6.44 3.33 -15.52
C LYS A 53 5.51 4.50 -15.20
N THR A 54 5.32 5.41 -16.15
CA THR A 54 4.48 6.61 -15.99
C THR A 54 3.06 6.46 -16.53
N ASP A 55 2.79 5.43 -17.33
CA ASP A 55 1.52 5.11 -18.01
C ASP A 55 0.55 4.28 -17.15
N GLN A 56 0.49 4.58 -15.85
CA GLN A 56 -0.37 3.87 -14.90
C GLN A 56 -1.81 4.37 -14.97
N VAL A 57 -2.78 3.44 -14.96
CA VAL A 57 -4.20 3.73 -15.21
C VAL A 57 -4.88 4.46 -14.04
N ALA A 58 -4.47 4.19 -12.80
CA ALA A 58 -5.11 4.76 -11.62
C ALA A 58 -5.04 6.31 -11.62
N PRO A 59 -6.15 7.00 -11.34
CA PRO A 59 -6.16 8.45 -11.21
C PRO A 59 -5.22 8.94 -10.10
N ILE A 60 -4.76 10.18 -10.22
CA ILE A 60 -3.98 10.85 -9.17
C ILE A 60 -4.90 11.12 -7.97
N ALA A 61 -4.38 10.84 -6.77
CA ALA A 61 -5.06 11.13 -5.51
C ALA A 61 -4.98 12.61 -5.15
N GLU A 62 -6.06 13.13 -4.57
CA GLU A 62 -6.05 14.40 -3.87
C GLU A 62 -6.14 14.16 -2.34
N PRO A 63 -5.37 14.90 -1.51
CA PRO A 63 -5.34 14.66 -0.07
C PRO A 63 -6.71 14.68 0.60
N ASP A 64 -7.58 15.61 0.22
CA ASP A 64 -8.87 15.79 0.87
C ASP A 64 -9.84 14.61 0.66
N GLU A 65 -9.67 13.82 -0.41
CA GLU A 65 -10.52 12.64 -0.65
C GLU A 65 -10.32 11.53 0.40
N LEU A 66 -9.20 11.52 1.13
CA LEU A 66 -8.95 10.52 2.18
C LEU A 66 -10.05 10.46 3.24
N ALA A 67 -10.70 11.60 3.50
CA ALA A 67 -11.80 11.69 4.47
C ALA A 67 -13.05 10.90 4.05
N GLU A 68 -13.22 10.58 2.77
CA GLU A 68 -14.41 9.93 2.22
C GLU A 68 -14.42 8.40 2.41
N TYR A 69 -13.29 7.80 2.82
CA TYR A 69 -13.12 6.35 2.95
C TYR A 69 -13.16 5.90 4.41
N ASP A 70 -13.61 4.66 4.63
CA ASP A 70 -13.62 3.99 5.93
C ASP A 70 -12.29 3.32 6.22
N ALA A 71 -11.55 2.96 5.18
CA ALA A 71 -10.21 2.37 5.28
C ALA A 71 -9.29 2.88 4.17
N ILE A 72 -7.98 2.99 4.49
CA ILE A 72 -6.92 3.44 3.60
C ILE A 72 -5.78 2.43 3.64
N ILE A 73 -5.48 1.79 2.51
CA ILE A 73 -4.39 0.83 2.37
C ILE A 73 -3.31 1.47 1.50
N VAL A 74 -2.11 1.67 2.06
CA VAL A 74 -1.05 2.48 1.45
C VAL A 74 0.09 1.60 0.94
N GLY A 75 0.45 1.76 -0.32
CA GLY A 75 1.54 1.02 -0.96
C GLY A 75 2.64 1.89 -1.54
N THR A 76 3.90 1.55 -1.26
CA THR A 76 5.06 2.19 -1.88
C THR A 76 6.25 1.26 -1.90
N GLY A 77 7.07 1.35 -2.93
CA GLY A 77 8.40 0.72 -2.92
C GLY A 77 9.32 1.34 -1.88
N THR A 78 10.24 0.55 -1.36
CA THR A 78 11.24 1.03 -0.41
C THR A 78 12.15 2.09 -1.03
N ARG A 79 12.48 3.09 -0.27
CA ARG A 79 13.61 3.99 -0.49
C ARG A 79 14.46 4.02 0.77
N PHE A 80 15.52 3.22 0.78
CA PHE A 80 16.44 3.12 1.93
C PHE A 80 15.72 2.79 3.26
N GLY A 81 14.80 1.82 3.22
CA GLY A 81 14.06 1.34 4.40
C GLY A 81 12.89 2.23 4.84
N ARG A 82 12.43 3.15 4.00
CA ARG A 82 11.27 4.02 4.27
C ARG A 82 10.40 4.21 3.03
N MET A 83 9.22 4.82 3.18
CA MET A 83 8.37 5.19 2.06
C MET A 83 9.09 6.12 1.07
N SER A 84 8.67 6.11 -0.19
CA SER A 84 9.20 7.01 -1.22
C SER A 84 8.94 8.48 -0.90
N SER A 85 9.78 9.38 -1.45
CA SER A 85 9.58 10.82 -1.31
C SER A 85 8.25 11.29 -1.90
N GLN A 86 7.78 10.66 -2.96
CA GLN A 86 6.49 10.94 -3.59
C GLN A 86 5.33 10.67 -2.61
N MET A 87 5.36 9.51 -1.95
CA MET A 87 4.35 9.16 -0.95
C MET A 87 4.46 10.08 0.29
N ALA A 88 5.67 10.36 0.78
CA ALA A 88 5.88 11.27 1.90
C ALA A 88 5.35 12.69 1.59
N ASN A 89 5.65 13.21 0.39
CA ASN A 89 5.16 14.52 -0.05
C ASN A 89 3.61 14.57 -0.11
N PHE A 90 2.97 13.48 -0.52
CA PHE A 90 1.51 13.40 -0.48
C PHE A 90 0.99 13.55 0.95
N TRP A 91 1.57 12.81 1.90
CA TRP A 91 1.17 12.87 3.32
C TRP A 91 1.49 14.22 3.96
N ASP A 92 2.58 14.88 3.60
CA ASP A 92 2.90 16.25 4.08
C ASP A 92 1.81 17.26 3.74
N ARG A 93 1.04 17.03 2.67
CA ARG A 93 -0.08 17.88 2.25
C ARG A 93 -1.38 17.62 3.03
N THR A 94 -1.43 16.61 3.90
CA THR A 94 -2.64 16.23 4.67
C THR A 94 -2.79 16.95 6.01
N GLY A 95 -1.96 17.95 6.30
CA GLY A 95 -1.98 18.69 7.57
C GLY A 95 -3.36 19.26 7.96
N GLY A 96 -4.17 19.66 6.98
CA GLY A 96 -5.54 20.14 7.20
C GLY A 96 -6.48 19.03 7.68
N LEU A 97 -6.34 17.81 7.19
CA LEU A 97 -7.10 16.64 7.64
C LEU A 97 -6.68 16.23 9.06
N TRP A 98 -5.38 16.23 9.32
CA TRP A 98 -4.84 15.94 10.64
C TRP A 98 -5.37 16.91 11.69
N ALA A 99 -5.33 18.22 11.43
CA ALA A 99 -5.82 19.24 12.35
C ALA A 99 -7.31 19.11 12.69
N LYS A 100 -8.12 18.56 11.78
CA LYS A 100 -9.54 18.29 11.96
C LYS A 100 -9.85 16.91 12.55
N GLY A 101 -8.83 16.06 12.75
CA GLY A 101 -9.03 14.66 13.14
C GLY A 101 -9.84 13.84 12.12
N ALA A 102 -9.81 14.21 10.83
CA ALA A 102 -10.70 13.66 9.80
C ALA A 102 -10.48 12.17 9.51
N LEU A 103 -9.32 11.62 9.88
CA LEU A 103 -8.97 10.21 9.67
C LEU A 103 -9.02 9.38 10.96
N VAL A 104 -9.35 9.99 12.10
CA VAL A 104 -9.40 9.30 13.39
C VAL A 104 -10.41 8.15 13.36
N GLY A 105 -9.98 6.96 13.80
CA GLY A 105 -10.82 5.76 13.89
C GLY A 105 -11.00 4.98 12.58
N LYS A 106 -10.53 5.51 11.42
CA LYS A 106 -10.52 4.74 10.16
C LYS A 106 -9.48 3.62 10.22
N ILE A 107 -9.63 2.57 9.42
CA ILE A 107 -8.64 1.50 9.34
C ILE A 107 -7.51 1.89 8.38
N GLY A 108 -6.27 1.67 8.84
CA GLY A 108 -5.06 1.85 8.04
C GLY A 108 -4.28 0.56 7.87
N ALA A 109 -3.71 0.33 6.69
CA ALA A 109 -2.81 -0.80 6.43
C ALA A 109 -1.75 -0.42 5.40
N ALA A 110 -0.70 -1.24 5.27
CA ALA A 110 0.42 -0.96 4.40
C ALA A 110 0.83 -2.18 3.56
N PHE A 111 1.41 -1.92 2.37
CA PHE A 111 2.12 -2.90 1.56
C PHE A 111 3.33 -2.28 0.87
N THR A 112 4.32 -3.11 0.52
CA THR A 112 5.60 -2.60 0.00
C THR A 112 6.26 -3.53 -1.01
N SER A 113 7.33 -3.03 -1.64
CA SER A 113 8.23 -3.78 -2.52
C SER A 113 9.67 -3.43 -2.19
N THR A 114 10.55 -4.45 -2.22
CA THR A 114 12.01 -4.28 -2.10
C THR A 114 12.71 -5.02 -3.23
N ALA A 115 13.96 -4.67 -3.50
CA ALA A 115 14.77 -5.43 -4.47
C ALA A 115 15.21 -6.79 -3.91
N SER A 116 15.46 -6.88 -2.59
CA SER A 116 16.00 -8.06 -1.94
C SER A 116 15.18 -8.48 -0.71
N GLN A 117 15.37 -9.74 -0.26
CA GLN A 117 14.65 -10.34 0.86
C GLN A 117 14.74 -9.51 2.16
N HIS A 118 15.94 -9.01 2.46
CA HIS A 118 16.22 -8.21 3.66
C HIS A 118 16.45 -6.73 3.33
N GLY A 119 15.82 -6.24 2.25
CA GLY A 119 16.00 -4.89 1.72
C GLY A 119 15.16 -3.81 2.43
N GLY A 120 14.62 -4.09 3.61
CA GLY A 120 13.86 -3.12 4.42
C GLY A 120 12.35 -3.19 4.21
N GLN A 121 11.77 -4.37 4.01
CA GLN A 121 10.31 -4.54 3.91
C GLN A 121 9.62 -4.02 5.16
N GLU A 122 10.03 -4.52 6.34
CA GLU A 122 9.44 -4.19 7.63
C GLU A 122 9.60 -2.71 7.97
N THR A 123 10.82 -2.17 7.79
CA THR A 123 11.09 -0.75 8.10
C THR A 123 10.30 0.19 7.19
N THR A 124 10.12 -0.16 5.92
CA THR A 124 9.28 0.61 4.99
C THR A 124 7.81 0.56 5.43
N LEU A 125 7.29 -0.63 5.78
CA LEU A 125 5.94 -0.77 6.32
C LEU A 125 5.78 0.05 7.60
N PHE A 126 6.72 -0.02 8.54
CA PHE A 126 6.67 0.79 9.76
C PHE A 126 6.69 2.30 9.48
N SER A 127 7.43 2.76 8.48
CA SER A 127 7.40 4.18 8.11
C SER A 127 6.01 4.64 7.66
N ILE A 128 5.27 3.77 6.94
CA ILE A 128 3.89 4.03 6.54
C ILE A 128 2.95 3.94 7.75
N LEU A 129 3.03 2.86 8.52
CA LEU A 129 2.16 2.63 9.68
C LEU A 129 2.31 3.73 10.75
N THR A 130 3.53 4.20 10.98
CA THR A 130 3.78 5.34 11.89
C THR A 130 3.03 6.58 11.42
N ASN A 131 3.08 6.88 10.12
CA ASN A 131 2.36 8.01 9.56
C ASN A 131 0.83 7.88 9.73
N LEU A 132 0.28 6.68 9.48
CA LEU A 132 -1.14 6.39 9.68
C LEU A 132 -1.56 6.55 11.15
N LEU A 133 -0.73 6.10 12.11
CA LEU A 133 -0.96 6.28 13.54
C LEU A 133 -0.99 7.77 13.93
N HIS A 134 -0.11 8.61 13.37
CA HIS A 134 -0.13 10.05 13.61
C HIS A 134 -1.43 10.71 13.12
N HIS A 135 -2.09 10.15 12.12
CA HIS A 135 -3.42 10.58 11.67
C HIS A 135 -4.58 9.96 12.46
N GLY A 136 -4.29 9.13 13.48
CA GLY A 136 -5.30 8.52 14.33
C GLY A 136 -6.01 7.30 13.75
N LEU A 137 -5.45 6.69 12.66
CA LEU A 137 -6.01 5.46 12.12
C LEU A 137 -5.69 4.27 13.03
N VAL A 138 -6.60 3.30 13.05
CA VAL A 138 -6.38 1.99 13.66
C VAL A 138 -5.64 1.12 12.66
N VAL A 139 -4.39 0.79 12.92
CA VAL A 139 -3.55 0.06 11.96
C VAL A 139 -3.81 -1.45 12.02
N SER A 140 -3.80 -2.08 10.85
CA SER A 140 -3.89 -3.52 10.67
C SER A 140 -2.75 -4.03 9.78
N GLY A 141 -2.18 -5.17 10.15
CA GLY A 141 -1.17 -5.86 9.33
C GLY A 141 -1.75 -7.01 8.52
N LEU A 142 -0.86 -7.90 8.07
CA LEU A 142 -1.18 -9.16 7.42
C LEU A 142 -1.08 -10.29 8.48
N PRO A 143 -2.21 -10.76 9.04
CA PRO A 143 -2.17 -11.75 10.12
C PRO A 143 -1.72 -13.13 9.61
N TYR A 144 -1.12 -13.94 10.50
CA TYR A 144 -0.70 -15.32 10.21
C TYR A 144 -1.85 -16.28 9.87
N ALA A 145 -3.10 -15.81 9.90
CA ALA A 145 -4.23 -16.51 9.27
C ALA A 145 -4.02 -16.65 7.74
N PHE A 146 -3.22 -15.80 7.13
CA PHE A 146 -2.66 -16.04 5.80
C PHE A 146 -1.45 -16.97 5.91
N GLN A 147 -1.65 -18.25 5.64
CA GLN A 147 -0.63 -19.29 5.80
C GLN A 147 0.54 -19.17 4.81
N GLY A 148 0.36 -18.42 3.71
CA GLY A 148 1.42 -18.15 2.73
C GLY A 148 2.66 -17.45 3.32
N GLN A 149 2.53 -16.78 4.49
CA GLN A 149 3.67 -16.22 5.21
C GLN A 149 4.65 -17.27 5.77
N LEU A 150 4.21 -18.52 5.90
CA LEU A 150 5.01 -19.62 6.44
C LEU A 150 5.72 -20.41 5.34
N THR A 151 5.59 -20.01 4.06
CA THR A 151 6.23 -20.72 2.97
C THR A 151 7.76 -20.62 3.06
N LEU A 152 8.43 -21.76 2.83
CA LEU A 152 9.87 -21.88 2.72
C LEU A 152 10.28 -22.53 1.38
N SER A 153 9.31 -22.81 0.53
CA SER A 153 9.52 -23.48 -0.77
C SER A 153 9.97 -22.53 -1.88
N GLU A 154 9.79 -21.23 -1.67
CA GLU A 154 10.18 -20.16 -2.60
C GLU A 154 10.64 -18.91 -1.87
N VAL A 155 11.38 -18.06 -2.56
CA VAL A 155 11.66 -16.70 -2.10
C VAL A 155 10.41 -15.86 -2.28
N SER A 156 9.81 -15.43 -1.19
CA SER A 156 8.54 -14.69 -1.18
C SER A 156 8.59 -13.53 -0.19
N GLY A 157 7.89 -12.45 -0.52
CA GLY A 157 7.57 -11.42 0.43
C GLY A 157 6.48 -11.87 1.40
N GLY A 158 6.10 -10.99 2.30
CA GLY A 158 5.08 -11.23 3.32
C GLY A 158 5.64 -11.02 4.73
N THR A 159 5.00 -10.15 5.48
CA THR A 159 5.33 -9.88 6.89
C THR A 159 4.04 -9.66 7.67
N PRO A 160 4.03 -9.87 9.00
CA PRO A 160 2.83 -9.59 9.80
C PRO A 160 2.47 -8.09 9.83
N TYR A 161 3.37 -7.22 9.39
CA TYR A 161 3.15 -5.76 9.36
C TYR A 161 2.47 -5.28 8.08
N GLY A 162 2.43 -6.11 7.03
CA GLY A 162 1.79 -5.80 5.76
C GLY A 162 2.24 -6.73 4.63
N ALA A 163 1.53 -6.73 3.52
CA ALA A 163 1.92 -7.49 2.35
C ALA A 163 3.17 -6.89 1.68
N SER A 164 4.01 -7.74 1.10
CA SER A 164 5.22 -7.28 0.43
C SER A 164 5.59 -8.17 -0.75
N THR A 165 6.38 -7.63 -1.68
CA THR A 165 6.94 -8.35 -2.82
C THR A 165 8.42 -8.03 -2.99
N LEU A 166 9.14 -8.94 -3.64
CA LEU A 166 10.53 -8.75 -4.06
C LEU A 166 10.61 -8.56 -5.57
N ALA A 167 11.28 -7.48 -5.98
CA ALA A 167 11.45 -7.16 -7.39
C ALA A 167 12.68 -7.79 -8.05
N GLY A 168 13.64 -8.26 -7.25
CA GLY A 168 14.99 -8.61 -7.72
C GLY A 168 15.89 -7.38 -7.88
N GLY A 169 17.21 -7.59 -7.97
CA GLY A 169 18.18 -6.50 -8.07
C GLY A 169 18.09 -5.71 -9.39
N ASP A 170 17.60 -6.35 -10.43
CA ASP A 170 17.35 -5.77 -11.76
C ASP A 170 15.88 -5.32 -11.97
N GLY A 171 15.02 -5.56 -10.96
CA GLY A 171 13.60 -5.26 -11.05
C GLY A 171 12.79 -6.17 -11.98
N ALA A 172 13.38 -7.28 -12.46
CA ALA A 172 12.74 -8.16 -13.45
C ALA A 172 11.87 -9.26 -12.82
N ARG A 173 12.00 -9.54 -11.53
CA ARG A 173 11.19 -10.55 -10.86
C ARG A 173 9.72 -10.10 -10.78
N ALA A 174 8.84 -10.83 -11.42
CA ALA A 174 7.40 -10.60 -11.30
C ALA A 174 6.92 -10.85 -9.86
N VAL A 175 5.83 -10.20 -9.46
CA VAL A 175 5.15 -10.50 -8.20
C VAL A 175 4.68 -11.94 -8.22
N SER A 176 5.03 -12.75 -7.23
CA SER A 176 4.66 -14.17 -7.18
C SER A 176 3.19 -14.34 -6.79
N GLU A 177 2.62 -15.52 -7.09
CA GLU A 177 1.22 -15.79 -6.72
C GLU A 177 1.03 -15.77 -5.20
N ASN A 178 1.99 -16.27 -4.42
CA ASN A 178 1.94 -16.20 -2.96
C ASN A 178 1.90 -14.73 -2.46
N GLU A 179 2.67 -13.84 -3.09
CA GLU A 179 2.67 -12.40 -2.75
C GLU A 179 1.36 -11.71 -3.15
N LEU A 180 0.78 -12.09 -4.31
CA LEU A 180 -0.54 -11.62 -4.74
C LEU A 180 -1.65 -12.11 -3.80
N ASP A 181 -1.60 -13.36 -3.35
CA ASP A 181 -2.55 -13.91 -2.39
C ASP A 181 -2.44 -13.20 -1.03
N GLY A 182 -1.24 -12.88 -0.58
CA GLY A 182 -1.02 -12.06 0.61
C GLY A 182 -1.64 -10.67 0.47
N ALA A 183 -1.49 -10.04 -0.69
CA ALA A 183 -2.11 -8.75 -1.00
C ALA A 183 -3.65 -8.83 -1.04
N ARG A 184 -4.21 -9.85 -1.69
CA ARG A 184 -5.67 -10.10 -1.69
C ARG A 184 -6.20 -10.33 -0.28
N PHE A 185 -5.47 -11.13 0.50
CA PHE A 185 -5.85 -11.39 1.90
C PHE A 185 -5.86 -10.11 2.74
N LEU A 186 -4.82 -9.28 2.62
CA LEU A 186 -4.74 -7.98 3.31
C LEU A 186 -5.94 -7.10 2.97
N GLY A 187 -6.25 -6.94 1.68
CA GLY A 187 -7.37 -6.13 1.22
C GLY A 187 -8.70 -6.61 1.80
N GLY A 188 -8.97 -7.91 1.72
CA GLY A 188 -10.18 -8.51 2.28
C GLY A 188 -10.26 -8.41 3.80
N HIS A 189 -9.13 -8.56 4.49
CA HIS A 189 -9.06 -8.43 5.94
C HIS A 189 -9.41 -7.01 6.40
N VAL A 190 -8.79 -6.00 5.78
CA VAL A 190 -9.03 -4.58 6.07
C VAL A 190 -10.48 -4.20 5.79
N ALA A 191 -11.05 -4.61 4.67
CA ALA A 191 -12.44 -4.34 4.33
C ALA A 191 -13.42 -4.89 5.37
N ARG A 192 -13.19 -6.14 5.84
CA ARG A 192 -14.00 -6.74 6.91
C ARG A 192 -13.86 -6.02 8.25
N LEU A 193 -12.66 -5.54 8.61
CA LEU A 193 -12.46 -4.76 9.83
C LEU A 193 -13.19 -3.43 9.76
N ALA A 194 -13.03 -2.69 8.66
CA ALA A 194 -13.71 -1.41 8.46
C ALA A 194 -15.23 -1.57 8.50
N GLY A 195 -15.77 -2.63 7.88
CA GLY A 195 -17.21 -2.93 7.93
C GLY A 195 -17.74 -3.21 9.34
N LYS A 196 -16.93 -3.82 10.22
CA LYS A 196 -17.30 -4.06 11.62
C LYS A 196 -17.28 -2.79 12.49
N LEU A 197 -16.40 -1.83 12.17
CA LEU A 197 -16.32 -0.57 12.91
C LEU A 197 -17.38 0.44 12.47
N ALA A 198 -17.87 0.31 11.23
CA ALA A 198 -18.93 1.19 10.69
C ALA A 198 -20.35 0.70 11.05
N ALA A 199 -20.49 -0.49 11.63
CA ALA A 199 -21.77 -1.07 12.07
C ALA A 199 -22.11 -0.67 13.51
#